data_e82069a70a32386322d69f3a963fc112
#
_entry.id   e82069a70a32386322d69f3a963fc112
#
_cell.length_a   1.000
_cell.length_b   1.000
_cell.length_c   1.000
_cell.angle_alpha   90.00
_cell.angle_beta   90.00
_cell.angle_gamma   90.00
#
_symmetry.space_group_name_H-M   'P 1'
#
loop_
_entity.id
_entity.type
_entity.pdbx_description
1 polymer ?
#
loop_
_entity_poly.entity_id
_entity_poly.type
_entity_poly.pdbx_seq_one_letter_code
_entity_poly.pdbx_strand_id
1 'polypeptide(L)'
;MTHSGTNEGALWGGRFASGPAEAMAALSKSTHFDWALAPYDIRASKAHARVLHKAGLLSASDLSGMLAGLDALAADVASGAFGPAESDEDVHGALERGLIDRVGTELGGRLRAGRSRNDQVATLFRMWLRDGVRRIAAGVLDVVDALVAQAAAHPDAVMPGKTHLQAAQPVLLAHHLLAHAHPLLRDLERLRDFDKRAAVSPYGSGALAGSSLGLDPEQIAAELDFTAAAANSIDATSSRDFAAEAAFVLAMIGVDLSRMAEEIILWSTPEFGYLTLADAWSTGSSIMPQKKNPDVSELTRGKAGRLIGNLTGLLATLKAQPLAYNRDLQEDKEPLFDSVAQLELLLPAIAGLVGTLTFHTDRMAELAPAGFTLATDIAEWMVRQGVPFRVAHEAAGACVRAAEIRGVGLDELTDAEFAAVDPALTAGVREVLTVAGSIASRNARGGTAGVRVAEQLDEVRASADDARAWLR
;
A
#
# COMPACT_ATOMS: atom_id res chain seq x y z
N MET A 1 -30.66 -12.22 49.74
CA MET A 1 -29.35 -11.61 49.58
C MET A 1 -29.39 -10.76 48.31
N THR A 2 -29.58 -9.48 48.47
CA THR A 2 -29.77 -8.50 47.40
C THR A 2 -28.39 -8.01 46.92
N HIS A 3 -27.91 -8.51 45.80
CA HIS A 3 -26.84 -7.82 45.04
C HIS A 3 -27.50 -6.78 44.16
N SER A 4 -27.64 -5.57 44.65
CA SER A 4 -27.84 -4.38 43.87
C SER A 4 -26.51 -4.04 43.16
N GLY A 5 -26.21 -4.71 42.08
CA GLY A 5 -25.18 -4.26 41.16
C GLY A 5 -25.76 -3.03 40.44
N THR A 6 -25.38 -1.85 40.88
CA THR A 6 -25.64 -0.60 40.19
C THR A 6 -24.93 -0.65 38.85
N ASN A 7 -25.69 -0.45 37.77
CA ASN A 7 -25.20 -0.37 36.39
C ASN A 7 -24.48 1.00 36.17
N GLU A 8 -23.53 1.32 37.07
CA GLU A 8 -22.77 2.57 37.03
C GLU A 8 -21.77 2.48 35.87
N GLY A 9 -22.12 3.11 34.74
CA GLY A 9 -21.24 3.26 33.58
C GLY A 9 -21.84 2.97 32.22
N ALA A 10 -22.85 2.11 32.07
CA ALA A 10 -23.45 1.83 30.79
C ALA A 10 -24.61 2.77 30.48
N LEU A 11 -24.50 3.60 29.44
CA LEU A 11 -25.49 4.60 29.03
C LEU A 11 -26.86 4.02 28.61
N TRP A 12 -26.90 2.72 28.25
CA TRP A 12 -28.12 2.01 27.85
C TRP A 12 -28.76 1.23 29.02
N GLY A 13 -28.22 1.37 30.24
CA GLY A 13 -28.64 0.60 31.43
C GLY A 13 -30.02 0.88 31.94
N GLY A 14 -30.63 2.03 31.60
CA GLY A 14 -31.93 2.43 32.18
C GLY A 14 -33.15 1.52 31.90
N ARG A 15 -33.09 0.70 30.83
CA ARG A 15 -34.15 -0.25 30.48
C ARG A 15 -33.93 -1.65 31.05
N PHE A 16 -32.68 -1.99 31.38
CA PHE A 16 -32.33 -3.36 31.77
C PHE A 16 -32.28 -3.52 33.30
N ALA A 17 -32.80 -4.62 33.78
CA ALA A 17 -32.85 -4.92 35.22
C ALA A 17 -31.48 -5.39 35.79
N SER A 18 -30.55 -5.77 34.93
CA SER A 18 -29.20 -6.21 35.30
C SER A 18 -28.17 -5.77 34.26
N GLY A 19 -26.91 -5.76 34.63
CA GLY A 19 -25.80 -5.59 33.68
C GLY A 19 -25.65 -6.77 32.72
N PRO A 20 -24.80 -6.65 31.68
CA PRO A 20 -24.52 -7.73 30.74
C PRO A 20 -23.86 -8.92 31.45
N ALA A 21 -24.07 -10.12 30.94
CA ALA A 21 -23.31 -11.28 31.38
C ALA A 21 -21.82 -11.06 31.09
N GLU A 22 -20.93 -11.60 31.91
CA GLU A 22 -19.48 -11.45 31.78
C GLU A 22 -18.97 -11.84 30.37
N ALA A 23 -19.44 -12.97 29.83
CA ALA A 23 -19.09 -13.40 28.48
C ALA A 23 -19.54 -12.42 27.37
N MET A 24 -20.71 -11.77 27.57
CA MET A 24 -21.21 -10.74 26.63
C MET A 24 -20.37 -9.47 26.73
N ALA A 25 -19.98 -9.06 27.94
CA ALA A 25 -19.10 -7.91 28.15
C ALA A 25 -17.73 -8.14 27.52
N ALA A 26 -17.15 -9.32 27.70
CA ALA A 26 -15.86 -9.70 27.08
C ALA A 26 -15.93 -9.71 25.54
N LEU A 27 -17.03 -10.26 24.97
CA LEU A 27 -17.25 -10.28 23.51
C LEU A 27 -17.41 -8.87 22.92
N SER A 28 -18.01 -7.95 23.69
CA SER A 28 -18.31 -6.58 23.25
C SER A 28 -17.12 -5.64 23.36
N LYS A 29 -16.13 -5.96 24.19
CA LYS A 29 -15.00 -5.08 24.50
C LYS A 29 -14.09 -4.91 23.29
N SER A 30 -13.81 -3.65 22.91
CA SER A 30 -12.99 -3.28 21.74
C SER A 30 -11.78 -2.40 22.05
N THR A 31 -11.60 -1.98 23.32
CA THR A 31 -10.53 -1.06 23.71
C THR A 31 -9.13 -1.52 23.32
N HIS A 32 -8.89 -2.83 23.17
CA HIS A 32 -7.61 -3.42 22.82
C HIS A 32 -7.16 -3.13 21.38
N PHE A 33 -8.09 -2.81 20.46
CA PHE A 33 -7.77 -2.40 19.09
C PHE A 33 -8.25 -0.98 18.76
N ASP A 34 -9.43 -0.56 19.24
CA ASP A 34 -10.04 0.71 18.85
C ASP A 34 -9.39 1.94 19.53
N TRP A 35 -8.50 1.72 20.53
CA TRP A 35 -7.75 2.81 21.15
C TRP A 35 -6.91 3.63 20.17
N ALA A 36 -6.55 3.06 19.01
CA ALA A 36 -5.92 3.77 17.91
C ALA A 36 -6.76 4.96 17.39
N LEU A 37 -8.07 4.97 17.65
CA LEU A 37 -8.99 6.05 17.29
C LEU A 37 -9.05 7.20 18.31
N ALA A 38 -8.43 7.08 19.49
CA ALA A 38 -8.55 8.07 20.58
C ALA A 38 -8.17 9.51 20.15
N PRO A 39 -7.06 9.77 19.42
CA PRO A 39 -6.74 11.13 18.98
C PRO A 39 -7.78 11.71 18.04
N TYR A 40 -8.37 10.87 17.17
CA TYR A 40 -9.40 11.25 16.20
C TYR A 40 -10.72 11.54 16.90
N ASP A 41 -11.11 10.77 17.93
CA ASP A 41 -12.31 11.01 18.71
C ASP A 41 -12.24 12.34 19.48
N ILE A 42 -11.11 12.64 20.11
CA ILE A 42 -10.92 13.92 20.79
C ILE A 42 -11.03 15.08 19.79
N ARG A 43 -10.43 14.97 18.61
CA ARG A 43 -10.54 15.96 17.52
C ARG A 43 -11.99 16.13 17.07
N ALA A 44 -12.71 15.04 16.82
CA ALA A 44 -14.11 15.05 16.43
C ALA A 44 -15.02 15.59 17.56
N SER A 45 -14.72 15.30 18.82
CA SER A 45 -15.42 15.80 19.98
C SER A 45 -15.29 17.31 20.15
N LYS A 46 -14.12 17.89 19.82
CA LYS A 46 -13.93 19.37 19.80
C LYS A 46 -14.78 20.02 18.70
N ALA A 47 -14.80 19.46 17.49
CA ALA A 47 -15.66 19.93 16.40
C ALA A 47 -17.13 19.85 16.79
N HIS A 48 -17.56 18.75 17.39
CA HIS A 48 -18.94 18.54 17.86
C HIS A 48 -19.34 19.55 18.93
N ALA A 49 -18.48 19.84 19.91
CA ALA A 49 -18.73 20.86 20.94
C ALA A 49 -18.99 22.25 20.31
N ARG A 50 -18.26 22.63 19.27
CA ARG A 50 -18.47 23.90 18.55
C ARG A 50 -19.81 23.93 17.83
N VAL A 51 -20.22 22.81 17.24
CA VAL A 51 -21.52 22.71 16.56
C VAL A 51 -22.68 22.74 17.57
N LEU A 52 -22.53 22.09 18.73
CA LEU A 52 -23.49 22.18 19.84
C LEU A 52 -23.64 23.64 20.32
N HIS A 53 -22.55 24.38 20.45
CA HIS A 53 -22.59 25.79 20.80
C HIS A 53 -23.31 26.62 19.73
N LYS A 54 -23.01 26.44 18.45
CA LYS A 54 -23.67 27.14 17.32
C LYS A 54 -25.18 26.84 17.30
N ALA A 55 -25.59 25.64 17.65
CA ALA A 55 -27.00 25.22 17.78
C ALA A 55 -27.68 25.77 19.08
N GLY A 56 -26.97 26.51 19.94
CA GLY A 56 -27.49 27.07 21.17
C GLY A 56 -27.61 26.05 22.33
N LEU A 57 -27.03 24.86 22.21
CA LEU A 57 -27.08 23.78 23.21
C LEU A 57 -25.96 23.89 24.26
N LEU A 58 -24.92 24.66 23.97
CA LEU A 58 -23.84 25.03 24.89
C LEU A 58 -23.70 26.54 24.95
N SER A 59 -23.54 27.11 26.15
CA SER A 59 -23.14 28.51 26.33
C SER A 59 -21.66 28.69 25.89
N ALA A 60 -21.21 29.94 25.74
CA ALA A 60 -19.80 30.23 25.43
C ALA A 60 -18.86 29.76 26.55
N SER A 61 -19.29 29.83 27.82
CA SER A 61 -18.54 29.34 28.97
C SER A 61 -18.47 27.79 28.97
N ASP A 62 -19.59 27.10 28.64
CA ASP A 62 -19.62 25.64 28.53
C ASP A 62 -18.67 25.15 27.41
N LEU A 63 -18.71 25.80 26.24
CA LEU A 63 -17.81 25.49 25.13
C LEU A 63 -16.34 25.66 25.56
N SER A 64 -15.99 26.77 26.20
CA SER A 64 -14.62 27.03 26.65
C SER A 64 -14.13 25.98 27.64
N GLY A 65 -14.97 25.62 28.63
CA GLY A 65 -14.65 24.60 29.63
C GLY A 65 -14.49 23.21 28.98
N MET A 66 -15.39 22.86 28.06
CA MET A 66 -15.35 21.58 27.34
C MET A 66 -14.10 21.45 26.45
N LEU A 67 -13.76 22.49 25.68
CA LEU A 67 -12.54 22.48 24.86
C LEU A 67 -11.27 22.37 25.73
N ALA A 68 -11.19 23.09 26.84
CA ALA A 68 -10.08 22.99 27.76
C ALA A 68 -9.95 21.58 28.37
N GLY A 69 -11.08 20.93 28.75
CA GLY A 69 -11.10 19.56 29.21
C GLY A 69 -10.64 18.54 28.14
N LEU A 70 -11.08 18.74 26.89
CA LEU A 70 -10.65 17.90 25.76
C LEU A 70 -9.17 18.13 25.39
N ASP A 71 -8.63 19.34 25.54
CA ASP A 71 -7.20 19.61 25.34
C ASP A 71 -6.35 18.92 26.40
N ALA A 72 -6.74 19.00 27.68
CA ALA A 72 -6.08 18.28 28.77
C ALA A 72 -6.13 16.76 28.57
N LEU A 73 -7.30 16.22 28.18
CA LEU A 73 -7.46 14.80 27.89
C LEU A 73 -6.55 14.36 26.72
N ALA A 74 -6.46 15.18 25.66
CA ALA A 74 -5.58 14.89 24.53
C ALA A 74 -4.10 14.81 24.95
N ALA A 75 -3.65 15.73 25.82
CA ALA A 75 -2.29 15.72 26.34
C ALA A 75 -2.01 14.45 27.17
N ASP A 76 -2.97 14.06 28.00
CA ASP A 76 -2.83 12.86 28.85
C ASP A 76 -2.87 11.55 28.02
N VAL A 77 -3.69 11.49 26.98
CA VAL A 77 -3.67 10.36 26.03
C VAL A 77 -2.33 10.29 25.29
N ALA A 78 -1.83 11.42 24.80
CA ALA A 78 -0.56 11.46 24.04
C ALA A 78 0.65 11.08 24.92
N SER A 79 0.63 11.44 26.20
CA SER A 79 1.69 11.09 27.17
C SER A 79 1.55 9.68 27.78
N GLY A 80 0.42 8.99 27.54
CA GLY A 80 0.10 7.72 28.18
C GLY A 80 -0.37 7.87 29.65
N ALA A 81 -0.61 9.09 30.14
CA ALA A 81 -1.14 9.33 31.48
C ALA A 81 -2.63 8.96 31.62
N PHE A 82 -3.35 8.90 30.50
CA PHE A 82 -4.72 8.42 30.42
C PHE A 82 -4.85 7.31 29.39
N GLY A 83 -5.55 6.23 29.76
CA GLY A 83 -5.84 5.07 28.92
C GLY A 83 -7.17 4.40 29.29
N PRO A 84 -7.54 3.34 28.57
CA PRO A 84 -8.74 2.58 28.85
C PRO A 84 -8.65 1.88 30.20
N ALA A 85 -9.73 1.91 30.97
CA ALA A 85 -9.89 1.13 32.18
C ALA A 85 -10.52 -0.25 31.87
N GLU A 86 -10.44 -1.16 32.82
CA GLU A 86 -11.05 -2.50 32.68
C GLU A 86 -12.56 -2.44 32.43
N SER A 87 -13.22 -1.44 33.02
CA SER A 87 -14.67 -1.19 32.88
C SER A 87 -15.08 -0.57 31.54
N ASP A 88 -14.15 -0.06 30.74
CA ASP A 88 -14.48 0.60 29.47
C ASP A 88 -14.75 -0.45 28.38
N GLU A 89 -15.88 -0.33 27.70
CA GLU A 89 -16.28 -1.20 26.58
C GLU A 89 -15.53 -0.83 25.30
N ASP A 90 -15.46 0.48 25.00
CA ASP A 90 -14.87 1.02 23.78
C ASP A 90 -14.09 2.32 24.06
N VAL A 91 -13.32 2.78 23.08
CA VAL A 91 -12.57 4.03 23.12
C VAL A 91 -13.44 5.24 23.45
N HIS A 92 -14.66 5.26 22.93
CA HIS A 92 -15.59 6.38 23.09
C HIS A 92 -16.06 6.50 24.55
N GLY A 93 -16.37 5.36 25.22
CA GLY A 93 -16.73 5.33 26.63
C GLY A 93 -15.58 5.75 27.54
N ALA A 94 -14.37 5.27 27.22
CA ALA A 94 -13.17 5.66 27.96
C ALA A 94 -12.94 7.17 27.90
N LEU A 95 -13.02 7.76 26.70
CA LEU A 95 -12.82 9.21 26.52
C LEU A 95 -13.94 10.05 27.12
N GLU A 96 -15.20 9.58 27.09
CA GLU A 96 -16.31 10.24 27.79
C GLU A 96 -16.07 10.27 29.30
N ARG A 97 -15.68 9.15 29.91
CA ARG A 97 -15.27 9.08 31.32
C ARG A 97 -14.13 10.06 31.60
N GLY A 98 -13.07 10.03 30.78
CA GLY A 98 -11.92 10.93 30.93
C GLY A 98 -12.28 12.41 30.84
N LEU A 99 -13.24 12.80 30.01
CA LEU A 99 -13.75 14.17 29.92
C LEU A 99 -14.57 14.52 31.18
N ILE A 100 -15.51 13.65 31.61
CA ILE A 100 -16.35 13.86 32.79
C ILE A 100 -15.49 14.04 34.04
N ASP A 101 -14.42 13.26 34.21
CA ASP A 101 -13.50 13.38 35.34
C ASP A 101 -12.83 14.77 35.41
N ARG A 102 -12.68 15.47 34.27
CA ARG A 102 -12.02 16.78 34.19
C ARG A 102 -12.98 17.96 34.31
N VAL A 103 -14.17 17.85 33.71
CA VAL A 103 -15.10 18.99 33.60
C VAL A 103 -16.39 18.79 34.41
N GLY A 104 -16.54 17.64 35.06
CA GLY A 104 -17.75 17.26 35.83
C GLY A 104 -18.85 16.67 34.97
N THR A 105 -19.75 15.91 35.61
CA THR A 105 -20.83 15.16 34.92
C THR A 105 -21.81 16.07 34.19
N GLU A 106 -22.12 17.25 34.75
CA GLU A 106 -23.06 18.17 34.14
C GLU A 106 -22.58 18.69 32.79
N LEU A 107 -21.35 19.17 32.71
CA LEU A 107 -20.78 19.70 31.48
C LEU A 107 -20.39 18.59 30.52
N GLY A 108 -19.63 17.59 31.01
CA GLY A 108 -19.12 16.48 30.17
C GLY A 108 -20.24 15.68 29.52
N GLY A 109 -21.35 15.44 30.25
CA GLY A 109 -22.50 14.72 29.75
C GLY A 109 -23.25 15.41 28.61
N ARG A 110 -23.09 16.74 28.44
CA ARG A 110 -23.73 17.50 27.34
C ARG A 110 -23.10 17.20 25.97
N LEU A 111 -21.84 16.77 25.94
CA LEU A 111 -21.14 16.51 24.66
C LEU A 111 -21.81 15.44 23.80
N ARG A 112 -22.57 14.55 24.40
CA ARG A 112 -23.20 13.43 23.70
C ARG A 112 -24.47 13.80 22.91
N ALA A 113 -25.01 14.99 23.11
CA ALA A 113 -26.26 15.41 22.48
C ALA A 113 -26.18 15.34 20.93
N GLY A 114 -27.10 14.60 20.31
CA GLY A 114 -27.19 14.46 18.84
C GLY A 114 -26.15 13.57 18.18
N ARG A 115 -25.25 12.94 18.96
CA ARG A 115 -24.22 12.03 18.45
C ARG A 115 -24.56 10.58 18.77
N SER A 116 -24.43 9.69 17.80
CA SER A 116 -24.48 8.25 17.98
C SER A 116 -23.08 7.63 17.89
N ARG A 117 -22.90 6.46 18.48
CA ARG A 117 -21.70 5.64 18.23
C ARG A 117 -21.55 5.30 16.74
N ASN A 118 -22.67 5.17 16.01
CA ASN A 118 -22.69 4.72 14.62
C ASN A 118 -22.02 5.73 13.67
N ASP A 119 -22.45 7.00 13.69
CA ASP A 119 -21.85 8.05 12.87
C ASP A 119 -20.46 8.45 13.41
N GLN A 120 -20.25 8.41 14.73
CA GLN A 120 -18.99 8.68 15.38
C GLN A 120 -17.91 7.71 14.88
N VAL A 121 -18.09 6.39 15.07
CA VAL A 121 -17.09 5.40 14.69
C VAL A 121 -16.81 5.38 13.19
N ALA A 122 -17.85 5.55 12.34
CA ALA A 122 -17.68 5.61 10.89
C ALA A 122 -16.82 6.80 10.46
N THR A 123 -16.96 7.96 11.13
CA THR A 123 -16.15 9.15 10.86
C THR A 123 -14.71 8.96 11.31
N LEU A 124 -14.49 8.49 12.55
CA LEU A 124 -13.16 8.32 13.11
C LEU A 124 -12.35 7.29 12.33
N PHE A 125 -12.98 6.22 11.87
CA PHE A 125 -12.34 5.20 11.07
C PHE A 125 -11.91 5.76 9.71
N ARG A 126 -12.74 6.61 9.06
CA ARG A 126 -12.33 7.31 7.82
C ARG A 126 -11.16 8.24 8.07
N MET A 127 -11.17 9.04 9.15
CA MET A 127 -10.05 9.94 9.50
C MET A 127 -8.76 9.14 9.69
N TRP A 128 -8.79 8.11 10.52
CA TRP A 128 -7.64 7.24 10.80
C TRP A 128 -7.08 6.61 9.53
N LEU A 129 -7.98 6.09 8.69
CA LEU A 129 -7.59 5.37 7.47
C LEU A 129 -7.00 6.32 6.40
N ARG A 130 -7.56 7.52 6.24
CA ARG A 130 -7.01 8.57 5.37
C ARG A 130 -5.60 8.96 5.78
N ASP A 131 -5.35 9.16 7.06
CA ASP A 131 -4.00 9.43 7.56
C ASP A 131 -3.08 8.20 7.41
N GLY A 132 -3.58 7.01 7.67
CA GLY A 132 -2.85 5.76 7.48
C GLY A 132 -2.37 5.58 6.04
N VAL A 133 -3.25 5.74 5.05
CA VAL A 133 -2.87 5.58 3.63
C VAL A 133 -1.89 6.66 3.16
N ARG A 134 -1.93 7.87 3.72
CA ARG A 134 -0.92 8.91 3.42
C ARG A 134 0.46 8.54 3.94
N ARG A 135 0.55 7.94 5.14
CA ARG A 135 1.83 7.41 5.66
C ARG A 135 2.34 6.25 4.82
N ILE A 136 1.44 5.35 4.40
CA ILE A 136 1.80 4.26 3.46
C ILE A 136 2.29 4.83 2.12
N ALA A 137 1.62 5.84 1.57
CA ALA A 137 2.04 6.47 0.33
C ALA A 137 3.46 7.09 0.43
N ALA A 138 3.79 7.71 1.57
CA ALA A 138 5.14 8.19 1.81
C ALA A 138 6.16 7.05 1.81
N GLY A 139 5.87 5.94 2.49
CA GLY A 139 6.75 4.76 2.48
C GLY A 139 6.89 4.09 1.10
N VAL A 140 5.82 4.08 0.29
CA VAL A 140 5.88 3.61 -1.12
C VAL A 140 6.79 4.52 -1.95
N LEU A 141 6.73 5.84 -1.75
CA LEU A 141 7.63 6.79 -2.41
C LEU A 141 9.10 6.54 -2.05
N ASP A 142 9.41 6.18 -0.81
CA ASP A 142 10.78 5.82 -0.41
C ASP A 142 11.29 4.59 -1.18
N VAL A 143 10.44 3.60 -1.45
CA VAL A 143 10.79 2.43 -2.28
C VAL A 143 11.00 2.85 -3.74
N VAL A 144 10.13 3.70 -4.29
CA VAL A 144 10.28 4.24 -5.65
C VAL A 144 11.59 5.01 -5.79
N ASP A 145 11.94 5.84 -4.79
CA ASP A 145 13.20 6.58 -4.78
C ASP A 145 14.42 5.66 -4.76
N ALA A 146 14.38 4.59 -3.99
CA ALA A 146 15.45 3.59 -3.96
C ALA A 146 15.63 2.91 -5.33
N LEU A 147 14.53 2.55 -6.00
CA LEU A 147 14.56 2.00 -7.37
C LEU A 147 15.11 3.00 -8.39
N VAL A 148 14.67 4.25 -8.32
CA VAL A 148 15.15 5.35 -9.17
C VAL A 148 16.64 5.60 -8.96
N ALA A 149 17.10 5.59 -7.70
CA ALA A 149 18.51 5.77 -7.38
C ALA A 149 19.38 4.64 -7.96
N GLN A 150 18.96 3.39 -7.81
CA GLN A 150 19.65 2.23 -8.37
C GLN A 150 19.63 2.25 -9.91
N ALA A 151 18.51 2.59 -10.53
CA ALA A 151 18.41 2.72 -11.98
C ALA A 151 19.36 3.80 -12.52
N ALA A 152 19.40 4.96 -11.85
CA ALA A 152 20.31 6.06 -12.23
C ALA A 152 21.79 5.75 -12.01
N ALA A 153 22.11 4.88 -11.04
CA ALA A 153 23.49 4.45 -10.78
C ALA A 153 23.99 3.42 -11.80
N HIS A 154 23.11 2.76 -12.54
CA HIS A 154 23.45 1.69 -13.48
C HIS A 154 22.81 1.92 -14.87
N PRO A 155 22.99 3.09 -15.52
CA PRO A 155 22.25 3.46 -16.72
C PRO A 155 22.55 2.57 -17.92
N ASP A 156 23.79 2.04 -17.99
CA ASP A 156 24.30 1.26 -19.12
C ASP A 156 24.47 -0.24 -18.79
N ALA A 157 24.13 -0.66 -17.56
CA ALA A 157 24.27 -2.05 -17.16
C ALA A 157 23.27 -2.93 -17.93
N VAL A 158 23.76 -3.95 -18.60
CA VAL A 158 22.95 -4.88 -19.39
C VAL A 158 22.69 -6.17 -18.60
N MET A 159 21.55 -6.80 -18.84
CA MET A 159 21.19 -8.08 -18.26
C MET A 159 20.36 -8.93 -19.21
N PRO A 160 20.28 -10.26 -19.02
CA PRO A 160 19.34 -11.07 -19.77
C PRO A 160 17.91 -10.81 -19.26
N GLY A 161 17.06 -10.21 -20.09
CA GLY A 161 15.63 -10.20 -19.86
C GLY A 161 15.06 -11.61 -19.98
N LYS A 162 14.10 -11.96 -19.14
CA LYS A 162 13.56 -13.33 -19.05
C LYS A 162 12.04 -13.35 -19.21
N THR A 163 11.56 -14.40 -19.88
CA THR A 163 10.16 -14.85 -19.84
C THR A 163 10.16 -16.33 -19.48
N HIS A 164 9.21 -16.78 -18.67
CA HIS A 164 9.19 -18.16 -18.14
C HIS A 164 10.49 -18.57 -17.42
N LEU A 165 11.20 -17.60 -16.83
CA LEU A 165 12.56 -17.73 -16.29
C LEU A 165 13.63 -18.18 -17.32
N GLN A 166 13.29 -18.25 -18.60
CA GLN A 166 14.23 -18.50 -19.69
C GLN A 166 14.79 -17.19 -20.25
N ALA A 167 16.05 -17.19 -20.69
CA ALA A 167 16.65 -16.06 -21.37
C ALA A 167 15.85 -15.73 -22.64
N ALA A 168 15.49 -14.47 -22.82
CA ALA A 168 14.63 -13.99 -23.89
C ALA A 168 15.32 -12.95 -24.75
N GLN A 169 15.55 -11.76 -24.23
CA GLN A 169 16.20 -10.65 -24.93
C GLN A 169 17.06 -9.83 -23.96
N PRO A 170 18.18 -9.25 -24.40
CA PRO A 170 18.96 -8.32 -23.56
C PRO A 170 18.12 -7.08 -23.22
N VAL A 171 18.23 -6.62 -21.97
CA VAL A 171 17.61 -5.38 -21.48
C VAL A 171 18.61 -4.61 -20.62
N LEU A 172 18.35 -3.32 -20.40
CA LEU A 172 19.08 -2.56 -19.40
C LEU A 172 18.55 -2.91 -17.99
N LEU A 173 19.47 -3.02 -17.02
CA LEU A 173 19.12 -3.19 -15.61
C LEU A 173 18.22 -2.05 -15.12
N ALA A 174 18.55 -0.80 -15.52
CA ALA A 174 17.73 0.36 -15.20
C ALA A 174 16.29 0.22 -15.70
N HIS A 175 16.08 -0.32 -16.92
CA HIS A 175 14.76 -0.61 -17.46
C HIS A 175 13.98 -1.59 -16.59
N HIS A 176 14.63 -2.66 -16.14
CA HIS A 176 14.02 -3.67 -15.28
C HIS A 176 13.66 -3.11 -13.90
N LEU A 177 14.55 -2.32 -13.27
CA LEU A 177 14.27 -1.68 -11.98
C LEU A 177 13.10 -0.71 -12.05
N LEU A 178 13.01 0.10 -13.11
CA LEU A 178 11.89 1.00 -13.35
C LEU A 178 10.58 0.23 -13.59
N ALA A 179 10.63 -0.99 -14.12
CA ALA A 179 9.44 -1.82 -14.27
C ALA A 179 8.78 -2.16 -12.92
N HIS A 180 9.54 -2.22 -11.82
CA HIS A 180 8.99 -2.34 -10.46
C HIS A 180 8.47 -1.02 -9.89
N ALA A 181 8.97 0.13 -10.34
CA ALA A 181 8.46 1.43 -9.91
C ALA A 181 7.06 1.72 -10.45
N HIS A 182 6.76 1.35 -11.70
CA HIS A 182 5.48 1.66 -12.35
C HIS A 182 4.24 1.11 -11.62
N PRO A 183 4.16 -0.16 -11.15
CA PRO A 183 3.01 -0.61 -10.37
C PRO A 183 2.86 0.15 -9.05
N LEU A 184 3.95 0.49 -8.36
CA LEU A 184 3.92 1.28 -7.14
C LEU A 184 3.40 2.71 -7.38
N LEU A 185 3.74 3.34 -8.52
CA LEU A 185 3.14 4.62 -8.91
C LEU A 185 1.63 4.51 -9.14
N ARG A 186 1.16 3.44 -9.79
CA ARG A 186 -0.28 3.18 -9.93
C ARG A 186 -0.97 2.95 -8.58
N ASP A 187 -0.27 2.38 -7.59
CA ASP A 187 -0.81 2.23 -6.24
C ASP A 187 -0.91 3.58 -5.51
N LEU A 188 0.05 4.50 -5.73
CA LEU A 188 -0.05 5.87 -5.24
C LEU A 188 -1.28 6.60 -5.82
N GLU A 189 -1.57 6.43 -7.11
CA GLU A 189 -2.78 6.97 -7.74
C GLU A 189 -4.05 6.37 -7.12
N ARG A 190 -4.08 5.06 -6.84
CA ARG A 190 -5.20 4.40 -6.15
C ARG A 190 -5.40 4.93 -4.73
N LEU A 191 -4.31 5.13 -3.96
CA LEU A 191 -4.38 5.70 -2.61
C LEU A 191 -4.93 7.12 -2.64
N ARG A 192 -4.52 7.95 -3.60
CA ARG A 192 -5.03 9.31 -3.79
C ARG A 192 -6.52 9.31 -4.16
N ASP A 193 -6.93 8.41 -5.03
CA ASP A 193 -8.34 8.23 -5.41
C ASP A 193 -9.19 7.74 -4.26
N PHE A 194 -8.67 6.82 -3.46
CA PHE A 194 -9.29 6.41 -2.20
C PHE A 194 -9.46 7.59 -1.24
N ASP A 195 -8.39 8.36 -0.96
CA ASP A 195 -8.45 9.51 -0.04
C ASP A 195 -9.53 10.51 -0.44
N LYS A 196 -9.67 10.78 -1.74
CA LYS A 196 -10.72 11.64 -2.29
C LYS A 196 -12.13 11.09 -2.02
N ARG A 197 -12.37 9.78 -2.23
CA ARG A 197 -13.69 9.16 -1.99
C ARG A 197 -13.99 9.03 -0.50
N ALA A 198 -12.98 8.75 0.32
CA ALA A 198 -13.12 8.66 1.78
C ALA A 198 -13.33 10.03 2.46
N ALA A 199 -13.09 11.14 1.75
CA ALA A 199 -13.20 12.50 2.26
C ALA A 199 -14.66 13.02 2.36
N VAL A 200 -15.62 12.15 2.62
CA VAL A 200 -17.03 12.49 2.88
C VAL A 200 -17.36 12.10 4.31
N SER A 201 -17.82 13.05 5.13
CA SER A 201 -18.05 12.87 6.56
C SER A 201 -19.40 12.21 6.85
N PRO A 202 -19.44 11.07 7.56
CA PRO A 202 -20.68 10.50 8.08
C PRO A 202 -21.23 11.25 9.30
N TYR A 203 -20.44 12.10 9.94
CA TYR A 203 -20.79 12.75 11.20
C TYR A 203 -22.02 13.65 11.06
N GLY A 204 -22.96 13.55 12.02
CA GLY A 204 -24.26 14.21 11.97
C GLY A 204 -25.41 13.34 11.47
N SER A 205 -25.09 12.10 11.02
CA SER A 205 -26.08 11.10 10.63
C SER A 205 -26.83 10.48 11.82
N GLY A 206 -26.33 10.69 13.04
CA GLY A 206 -26.87 10.09 14.24
C GLY A 206 -26.81 8.56 14.19
N ALA A 207 -27.84 7.88 14.68
CA ALA A 207 -27.91 6.43 14.60
C ALA A 207 -28.16 5.94 13.15
N LEU A 208 -29.01 6.65 12.38
CA LEU A 208 -29.34 6.41 10.97
C LEU A 208 -30.25 7.48 10.33
N ALA A 209 -30.88 8.36 11.13
CA ALA A 209 -31.93 9.26 10.65
C ALA A 209 -31.55 10.76 10.72
N GLY A 210 -30.29 11.05 11.06
CA GLY A 210 -29.85 12.41 11.34
C GLY A 210 -30.17 12.85 12.76
N SER A 211 -30.12 14.16 13.02
CA SER A 211 -30.40 14.77 14.32
C SER A 211 -31.49 15.83 14.22
N SER A 212 -32.39 15.87 15.20
CA SER A 212 -33.43 16.93 15.34
C SER A 212 -32.95 18.17 16.10
N LEU A 213 -31.68 18.21 16.52
CA LEU A 213 -31.12 19.25 17.38
C LEU A 213 -30.56 20.47 16.63
N GLY A 214 -30.76 20.54 15.30
CA GLY A 214 -30.26 21.65 14.48
C GLY A 214 -28.73 21.67 14.33
N LEU A 215 -28.07 20.51 14.47
CA LEU A 215 -26.63 20.37 14.26
C LEU A 215 -26.31 20.50 12.77
N ASP A 216 -25.22 21.19 12.46
CA ASP A 216 -24.76 21.42 11.10
C ASP A 216 -23.67 20.42 10.70
N PRO A 217 -23.99 19.36 9.89
CA PRO A 217 -23.03 18.35 9.50
C PRO A 217 -21.96 18.87 8.54
N GLU A 218 -22.25 19.91 7.73
CA GLU A 218 -21.26 20.52 6.84
C GLU A 218 -20.18 21.27 7.64
N GLN A 219 -20.55 21.94 8.73
CA GLN A 219 -19.57 22.55 9.62
C GLN A 219 -18.65 21.48 10.24
N ILE A 220 -19.21 20.37 10.71
CA ILE A 220 -18.41 19.29 11.29
C ILE A 220 -17.45 18.71 10.24
N ALA A 221 -17.95 18.48 9.02
CA ALA A 221 -17.15 18.00 7.91
C ALA A 221 -15.95 18.93 7.64
N ALA A 222 -16.20 20.23 7.54
CA ALA A 222 -15.15 21.23 7.30
C ALA A 222 -14.10 21.27 8.43
N GLU A 223 -14.53 21.21 9.69
CA GLU A 223 -13.61 21.22 10.85
C GLU A 223 -12.75 19.95 10.98
N LEU A 224 -13.17 18.85 10.32
CA LEU A 224 -12.48 17.57 10.31
C LEU A 224 -11.73 17.27 8.99
N ASP A 225 -11.58 18.28 8.13
CA ASP A 225 -10.91 18.18 6.82
C ASP A 225 -11.56 17.17 5.87
N PHE A 226 -12.89 17.06 5.95
CA PHE A 226 -13.70 16.42 4.93
C PHE A 226 -14.16 17.43 3.89
N THR A 227 -14.40 16.99 2.67
CA THR A 227 -14.84 17.85 1.56
C THR A 227 -16.34 18.12 1.56
N ALA A 228 -17.13 17.27 2.22
CA ALA A 228 -18.58 17.39 2.33
C ALA A 228 -19.11 16.50 3.45
N ALA A 229 -20.36 16.76 3.90
CA ALA A 229 -21.14 15.81 4.68
C ALA A 229 -21.79 14.74 3.77
N ALA A 230 -22.10 13.57 4.32
CA ALA A 230 -22.76 12.48 3.60
C ALA A 230 -24.18 12.85 3.17
N ALA A 231 -24.55 12.49 1.94
CA ALA A 231 -25.84 12.81 1.35
C ALA A 231 -27.02 12.00 1.91
N ASN A 232 -26.75 10.84 2.52
CA ASN A 232 -27.77 9.98 3.10
C ASN A 232 -27.27 9.39 4.43
N SER A 233 -28.01 9.62 5.51
CA SER A 233 -27.62 9.24 6.86
C SER A 233 -27.65 7.72 7.13
N ILE A 234 -28.48 6.96 6.43
CA ILE A 234 -28.50 5.49 6.54
C ILE A 234 -27.25 4.91 5.88
N ASP A 235 -26.94 5.33 4.67
CA ASP A 235 -25.74 4.94 3.95
C ASP A 235 -24.47 5.33 4.74
N ALA A 236 -24.42 6.56 5.25
CA ALA A 236 -23.28 7.09 6.00
C ALA A 236 -22.89 6.26 7.23
N THR A 237 -23.87 5.73 7.96
CA THR A 237 -23.63 4.86 9.12
C THR A 237 -23.36 3.40 8.73
N SER A 238 -23.79 2.98 7.55
CA SER A 238 -23.73 1.61 7.04
C SER A 238 -22.47 1.32 6.24
N SER A 239 -22.08 2.24 5.35
CA SER A 239 -21.05 1.98 4.34
C SER A 239 -19.68 1.68 4.94
N ARG A 240 -19.04 0.62 4.41
CA ARG A 240 -17.65 0.23 4.66
C ARG A 240 -16.93 -0.12 3.35
N ASP A 241 -17.49 0.26 2.22
CA ASP A 241 -16.89 0.15 0.91
C ASP A 241 -15.54 0.89 0.84
N PHE A 242 -15.44 2.05 1.49
CA PHE A 242 -14.16 2.76 1.65
C PHE A 242 -13.11 1.91 2.37
N ALA A 243 -13.48 1.14 3.39
CA ALA A 243 -12.58 0.26 4.10
C ALA A 243 -12.12 -0.91 3.21
N ALA A 244 -13.05 -1.50 2.45
CA ALA A 244 -12.75 -2.56 1.49
C ALA A 244 -11.87 -2.04 0.34
N GLU A 245 -12.10 -0.83 -0.15
CA GLU A 245 -11.25 -0.17 -1.15
C GLU A 245 -9.82 0.03 -0.63
N ALA A 246 -9.65 0.57 0.57
CA ALA A 246 -8.33 0.70 1.17
C ALA A 246 -7.65 -0.66 1.33
N ALA A 247 -8.34 -1.66 1.88
CA ALA A 247 -7.80 -3.01 2.02
C ALA A 247 -7.34 -3.59 0.68
N PHE A 248 -8.10 -3.34 -0.41
CA PHE A 248 -7.72 -3.75 -1.76
C PHE A 248 -6.41 -3.07 -2.21
N VAL A 249 -6.29 -1.76 -2.04
CA VAL A 249 -5.06 -1.06 -2.47
C VAL A 249 -3.86 -1.50 -1.64
N LEU A 250 -4.02 -1.67 -0.32
CA LEU A 250 -2.95 -2.16 0.56
C LEU A 250 -2.53 -3.59 0.18
N ALA A 251 -3.47 -4.46 -0.21
CA ALA A 251 -3.17 -5.79 -0.72
C ALA A 251 -2.44 -5.74 -2.08
N MET A 252 -2.80 -4.81 -2.98
CA MET A 252 -2.10 -4.63 -4.26
C MET A 252 -0.65 -4.17 -4.07
N ILE A 253 -0.39 -3.22 -3.17
CA ILE A 253 0.98 -2.85 -2.77
C ILE A 253 1.75 -4.10 -2.30
N GLY A 254 1.13 -4.92 -1.46
CA GLY A 254 1.73 -6.18 -1.01
C GLY A 254 2.07 -7.13 -2.15
N VAL A 255 1.20 -7.26 -3.15
CA VAL A 255 1.43 -8.10 -4.34
C VAL A 255 2.60 -7.57 -5.17
N ASP A 256 2.67 -6.27 -5.42
CA ASP A 256 3.71 -5.67 -6.25
C ASP A 256 5.08 -5.72 -5.55
N LEU A 257 5.13 -5.46 -4.24
CA LEU A 257 6.32 -5.68 -3.41
C LEU A 257 6.74 -7.16 -3.37
N SER A 258 5.80 -8.10 -3.31
CA SER A 258 6.08 -9.54 -3.31
C SER A 258 6.72 -10.00 -4.61
N ARG A 259 6.30 -9.46 -5.76
CA ARG A 259 6.91 -9.77 -7.07
C ARG A 259 8.35 -9.29 -7.15
N MET A 260 8.63 -8.08 -6.69
CA MET A 260 9.99 -7.54 -6.59
C MET A 260 10.86 -8.37 -5.64
N ALA A 261 10.31 -8.73 -4.48
CA ALA A 261 10.99 -9.54 -3.48
C ALA A 261 11.37 -10.93 -4.02
N GLU A 262 10.50 -11.57 -4.82
CA GLU A 262 10.78 -12.85 -5.49
C GLU A 262 12.01 -12.74 -6.40
N GLU A 263 12.09 -11.70 -7.22
CA GLU A 263 13.25 -11.50 -8.10
C GLU A 263 14.54 -11.23 -7.31
N ILE A 264 14.48 -10.44 -6.23
CA ILE A 264 15.65 -10.22 -5.35
C ILE A 264 16.13 -11.54 -4.75
N ILE A 265 15.22 -12.42 -4.32
CA ILE A 265 15.58 -13.76 -3.82
C ILE A 265 16.28 -14.57 -4.90
N LEU A 266 15.69 -14.68 -6.09
CA LEU A 266 16.27 -15.42 -7.21
C LEU A 266 17.66 -14.87 -7.58
N TRP A 267 17.79 -13.54 -7.70
CA TRP A 267 19.01 -12.88 -8.13
C TRP A 267 20.15 -12.97 -7.10
N SER A 268 19.81 -13.15 -5.82
CA SER A 268 20.78 -13.31 -4.74
C SER A 268 21.33 -14.75 -4.62
N THR A 269 20.74 -15.72 -5.34
CA THR A 269 21.23 -17.11 -5.33
C THR A 269 22.53 -17.24 -6.12
N PRO A 270 23.40 -18.22 -5.77
CA PRO A 270 24.60 -18.51 -6.55
C PRO A 270 24.33 -18.87 -8.02
N GLU A 271 23.17 -19.48 -8.30
CA GLU A 271 22.75 -19.88 -9.65
C GLU A 271 22.54 -18.67 -10.55
N PHE A 272 21.92 -17.60 -10.07
CA PHE A 272 21.80 -16.33 -10.78
C PHE A 272 23.06 -15.49 -10.58
N GLY A 273 23.43 -15.21 -9.35
CA GLY A 273 24.59 -14.40 -9.00
C GLY A 273 24.54 -12.96 -9.51
N TYR A 274 23.32 -12.37 -9.59
CA TYR A 274 23.13 -11.03 -10.14
C TYR A 274 23.31 -9.93 -9.12
N LEU A 275 23.13 -10.22 -7.82
CA LEU A 275 23.26 -9.24 -6.76
C LEU A 275 23.77 -9.85 -5.44
N THR A 276 24.27 -8.97 -4.59
CA THR A 276 24.58 -9.26 -3.18
C THR A 276 23.74 -8.35 -2.30
N LEU A 277 23.17 -8.94 -1.23
CA LEU A 277 22.45 -8.21 -0.18
C LEU A 277 23.45 -7.56 0.78
N ALA A 278 23.16 -6.37 1.28
CA ALA A 278 23.93 -5.77 2.37
C ALA A 278 23.71 -6.54 3.68
N ASP A 279 24.72 -6.60 4.55
CA ASP A 279 24.67 -7.33 5.82
C ASP A 279 23.56 -6.84 6.73
N ALA A 280 23.28 -5.55 6.73
CA ALA A 280 22.22 -4.95 7.53
C ALA A 280 20.79 -5.43 7.15
N TRP A 281 20.62 -5.99 5.96
CA TRP A 281 19.31 -6.44 5.43
C TRP A 281 19.27 -7.95 5.18
N SER A 282 20.13 -8.69 5.87
CA SER A 282 20.25 -10.14 5.73
C SER A 282 20.43 -10.77 7.10
N THR A 283 20.10 -12.05 7.23
CA THR A 283 20.46 -12.84 8.41
C THR A 283 21.40 -13.98 8.05
N GLY A 284 22.13 -14.47 9.06
CA GLY A 284 22.96 -15.66 8.95
C GLY A 284 22.23 -16.90 9.42
N SER A 285 22.97 -18.00 9.48
CA SER A 285 22.52 -19.27 10.06
C SER A 285 23.29 -19.56 11.35
N SER A 286 22.60 -20.03 12.38
CA SER A 286 23.24 -20.44 13.65
C SER A 286 24.13 -21.66 13.52
N ILE A 287 23.99 -22.43 12.42
CA ILE A 287 24.75 -23.67 12.18
C ILE A 287 25.59 -23.63 10.91
N MET A 288 25.24 -22.75 9.95
CA MET A 288 25.94 -22.65 8.65
C MET A 288 26.56 -21.25 8.53
N PRO A 289 27.84 -21.06 8.88
CA PRO A 289 28.45 -19.72 8.99
C PRO A 289 28.60 -18.98 7.65
N GLN A 290 28.56 -19.70 6.53
CA GLN A 290 28.64 -19.14 5.18
C GLN A 290 27.28 -18.63 4.65
N LYS A 291 26.16 -18.97 5.33
CA LYS A 291 24.81 -18.71 4.81
C LYS A 291 24.37 -17.27 5.08
N LYS A 292 23.85 -16.64 4.05
CA LYS A 292 23.25 -15.29 4.10
C LYS A 292 21.84 -15.37 3.48
N ASN A 293 20.83 -15.03 4.27
CA ASN A 293 19.43 -15.21 3.90
C ASN A 293 18.78 -13.90 3.46
N PRO A 294 17.88 -13.91 2.45
CA PRO A 294 17.13 -12.74 1.99
C PRO A 294 15.83 -12.52 2.80
N ASP A 295 15.93 -12.49 4.15
CA ASP A 295 14.77 -12.53 5.05
C ASP A 295 13.77 -11.38 4.81
N VAL A 296 14.25 -10.17 4.51
CA VAL A 296 13.36 -9.04 4.21
C VAL A 296 12.46 -9.38 3.01
N SER A 297 13.03 -9.97 1.97
CA SER A 297 12.28 -10.36 0.77
C SER A 297 11.31 -11.52 1.06
N GLU A 298 11.72 -12.51 1.86
CA GLU A 298 10.84 -13.62 2.25
C GLU A 298 9.68 -13.17 3.12
N LEU A 299 9.93 -12.28 4.10
CA LEU A 299 8.89 -11.68 4.92
C LEU A 299 7.93 -10.82 4.09
N THR A 300 8.43 -10.14 3.05
CA THR A 300 7.59 -9.38 2.10
C THR A 300 6.58 -10.30 1.42
N ARG A 301 7.02 -11.44 0.89
CA ARG A 301 6.12 -12.45 0.30
C ARG A 301 5.10 -12.97 1.30
N GLY A 302 5.55 -13.29 2.52
CA GLY A 302 4.66 -13.78 3.59
C GLY A 302 3.59 -12.76 3.98
N LYS A 303 4.00 -11.49 4.16
CA LYS A 303 3.07 -10.39 4.53
C LYS A 303 2.06 -10.06 3.43
N ALA A 304 2.41 -10.21 2.16
CA ALA A 304 1.44 -10.06 1.06
C ALA A 304 0.24 -10.99 1.21
N GLY A 305 0.48 -12.26 1.60
CA GLY A 305 -0.60 -13.22 1.91
C GLY A 305 -1.50 -12.77 3.07
N ARG A 306 -0.93 -12.15 4.11
CA ARG A 306 -1.69 -11.58 5.24
C ARG A 306 -2.59 -10.42 4.79
N LEU A 307 -2.09 -9.50 3.98
CA LEU A 307 -2.87 -8.38 3.45
C LEU A 307 -4.05 -8.86 2.58
N ILE A 308 -3.83 -9.87 1.73
CA ILE A 308 -4.88 -10.51 0.94
C ILE A 308 -5.92 -11.17 1.86
N GLY A 309 -5.48 -11.85 2.93
CA GLY A 309 -6.36 -12.44 3.93
C GLY A 309 -7.24 -11.40 4.62
N ASN A 310 -6.68 -10.26 5.03
CA ASN A 310 -7.40 -9.13 5.64
C ASN A 310 -8.50 -8.59 4.71
N LEU A 311 -8.20 -8.36 3.42
CA LEU A 311 -9.19 -7.96 2.42
C LEU A 311 -10.29 -9.00 2.29
N THR A 312 -9.95 -10.28 2.17
CA THR A 312 -10.91 -11.36 1.98
C THR A 312 -11.84 -11.49 3.17
N GLY A 313 -11.30 -11.45 4.39
CA GLY A 313 -12.08 -11.49 5.63
C GLY A 313 -13.05 -10.33 5.75
N LEU A 314 -12.59 -9.11 5.45
CA LEU A 314 -13.43 -7.92 5.45
C LEU A 314 -14.60 -8.03 4.47
N LEU A 315 -14.36 -8.44 3.22
CA LEU A 315 -15.41 -8.64 2.22
C LEU A 315 -16.42 -9.71 2.67
N ALA A 316 -15.95 -10.77 3.31
CA ALA A 316 -16.82 -11.81 3.85
C ALA A 316 -17.70 -11.28 5.01
N THR A 317 -17.18 -10.37 5.84
CA THR A 317 -17.93 -9.70 6.90
C THR A 317 -19.00 -8.77 6.33
N LEU A 318 -18.67 -7.98 5.31
CA LEU A 318 -19.59 -6.96 4.77
C LEU A 318 -20.75 -7.53 3.98
N LYS A 319 -20.59 -8.69 3.33
CA LYS A 319 -21.66 -9.30 2.52
C LYS A 319 -22.89 -9.60 3.37
N ALA A 320 -24.08 -9.44 2.78
CA ALA A 320 -25.36 -9.82 3.34
C ALA A 320 -25.75 -9.14 4.67
N GLN A 321 -25.09 -8.04 5.06
CA GLN A 321 -25.54 -7.20 6.17
C GLN A 321 -26.69 -6.30 5.70
N PRO A 322 -27.74 -6.08 6.53
CA PRO A 322 -28.73 -5.05 6.25
C PRO A 322 -28.12 -3.66 6.40
N LEU A 323 -28.82 -2.64 5.87
CA LEU A 323 -28.41 -1.25 6.00
C LEU A 323 -28.35 -0.78 7.46
N ALA A 324 -27.79 0.41 7.68
CA ALA A 324 -27.46 1.00 8.96
C ALA A 324 -26.36 0.21 9.70
N TYR A 325 -26.32 0.26 11.02
CA TYR A 325 -25.26 -0.37 11.81
C TYR A 325 -25.71 -1.72 12.36
N ASN A 326 -24.87 -2.73 12.16
CA ASN A 326 -24.99 -4.04 12.80
C ASN A 326 -23.68 -4.34 13.54
N ARG A 327 -23.74 -5.16 14.60
CA ARG A 327 -22.56 -5.44 15.44
C ARG A 327 -21.42 -6.15 14.68
N ASP A 328 -21.73 -6.80 13.57
CA ASP A 328 -20.75 -7.35 12.62
C ASP A 328 -19.68 -6.31 12.21
N LEU A 329 -20.03 -5.02 12.13
CA LEU A 329 -19.12 -3.93 11.82
C LEU A 329 -18.09 -3.64 12.93
N GLN A 330 -18.10 -4.37 14.03
CA GLN A 330 -16.97 -4.35 14.97
C GLN A 330 -15.71 -5.00 14.36
N GLU A 331 -15.90 -5.96 13.45
CA GLU A 331 -14.83 -6.69 12.76
C GLU A 331 -14.24 -5.91 11.56
N ASP A 332 -14.68 -4.69 11.27
CA ASP A 332 -14.24 -3.92 10.11
C ASP A 332 -12.84 -3.27 10.31
N LYS A 333 -12.43 -3.02 11.57
CA LYS A 333 -11.27 -2.21 11.90
C LYS A 333 -9.96 -2.99 11.99
N GLU A 334 -9.95 -4.12 12.69
CA GLU A 334 -8.73 -4.89 12.94
C GLU A 334 -7.99 -5.29 11.64
N PRO A 335 -8.68 -5.74 10.56
CA PRO A 335 -7.99 -6.04 9.30
C PRO A 335 -7.26 -4.84 8.69
N LEU A 336 -7.82 -3.63 8.83
CA LEU A 336 -7.21 -2.40 8.31
C LEU A 336 -6.08 -1.90 9.22
N PHE A 337 -6.29 -1.94 10.55
CA PHE A 337 -5.25 -1.57 11.52
C PHE A 337 -4.03 -2.47 11.34
N ASP A 338 -4.24 -3.77 11.20
CA ASP A 338 -3.18 -4.72 10.91
C ASP A 338 -2.51 -4.45 9.57
N SER A 339 -3.27 -4.25 8.49
CA SER A 339 -2.72 -4.02 7.15
C SER A 339 -1.83 -2.77 7.10
N VAL A 340 -2.27 -1.67 7.70
CA VAL A 340 -1.48 -0.44 7.79
C VAL A 340 -0.22 -0.68 8.61
N ALA A 341 -0.33 -1.28 9.79
CA ALA A 341 0.82 -1.57 10.65
C ALA A 341 1.84 -2.49 9.98
N GLN A 342 1.39 -3.51 9.23
CA GLN A 342 2.30 -4.41 8.50
C GLN A 342 3.06 -3.67 7.39
N LEU A 343 2.41 -2.77 6.66
CA LEU A 343 3.07 -1.99 5.61
C LEU A 343 3.98 -0.90 6.18
N GLU A 344 3.60 -0.22 7.27
CA GLU A 344 4.47 0.74 7.96
C GLU A 344 5.77 0.09 8.48
N LEU A 345 5.70 -1.17 8.88
CA LEU A 345 6.87 -1.95 9.26
C LEU A 345 7.70 -2.41 8.05
N LEU A 346 7.05 -2.77 6.95
CA LEU A 346 7.67 -3.41 5.79
C LEU A 346 8.35 -2.42 4.86
N LEU A 347 7.70 -1.28 4.56
CA LEU A 347 8.15 -0.33 3.53
C LEU A 347 9.55 0.23 3.81
N PRO A 348 9.91 0.67 5.04
CA PRO A 348 11.27 1.11 5.33
C PRO A 348 12.32 0.01 5.13
N ALA A 349 11.98 -1.23 5.46
CA ALA A 349 12.89 -2.36 5.30
C ALA A 349 13.14 -2.67 3.81
N ILE A 350 12.09 -2.62 2.97
CA ILE A 350 12.22 -2.80 1.52
C ILE A 350 12.98 -1.63 0.88
N ALA A 351 12.70 -0.39 1.25
CA ALA A 351 13.42 0.77 0.73
C ALA A 351 14.92 0.69 1.06
N GLY A 352 15.25 0.34 2.30
CA GLY A 352 16.63 0.14 2.74
C GLY A 352 17.32 -1.04 2.03
N LEU A 353 16.62 -2.17 1.89
CA LEU A 353 17.12 -3.32 1.13
C LEU A 353 17.45 -2.92 -0.31
N VAL A 354 16.47 -2.36 -1.05
CA VAL A 354 16.63 -1.98 -2.47
C VAL A 354 17.73 -0.94 -2.64
N GLY A 355 17.78 0.08 -1.79
CA GLY A 355 18.78 1.15 -1.85
C GLY A 355 20.21 0.67 -1.61
N THR A 356 20.41 -0.51 -1.02
CA THR A 356 21.71 -1.06 -0.67
C THR A 356 22.12 -2.32 -1.45
N LEU A 357 21.31 -2.74 -2.44
CA LEU A 357 21.66 -3.85 -3.33
C LEU A 357 22.98 -3.54 -4.09
N THR A 358 23.86 -4.51 -4.13
CA THR A 358 25.07 -4.46 -4.98
C THR A 358 24.86 -5.37 -6.17
N PHE A 359 24.75 -4.79 -7.36
CA PHE A 359 24.57 -5.53 -8.62
C PHE A 359 25.90 -5.99 -9.21
N HIS A 360 25.96 -7.24 -9.65
CA HIS A 360 27.10 -7.83 -10.35
C HIS A 360 26.95 -7.61 -11.85
N THR A 361 27.17 -6.39 -12.30
CA THR A 361 26.94 -5.97 -13.70
C THR A 361 27.77 -6.74 -14.70
N ASP A 362 29.00 -7.14 -14.35
CA ASP A 362 29.86 -7.97 -15.21
C ASP A 362 29.23 -9.35 -15.45
N ARG A 363 28.69 -9.99 -14.39
CA ARG A 363 27.99 -11.28 -14.50
C ARG A 363 26.72 -11.17 -15.32
N MET A 364 25.98 -10.11 -15.15
CA MET A 364 24.80 -9.83 -15.96
C MET A 364 25.16 -9.64 -17.43
N ALA A 365 26.21 -8.86 -17.73
CA ALA A 365 26.68 -8.61 -19.08
C ALA A 365 27.18 -9.90 -19.78
N GLU A 366 27.91 -10.75 -19.05
CA GLU A 366 28.34 -12.07 -19.54
C GLU A 366 27.16 -12.93 -19.99
N LEU A 367 26.06 -12.89 -19.25
CA LEU A 367 24.88 -13.72 -19.50
C LEU A 367 23.88 -13.07 -20.48
N ALA A 368 24.00 -11.79 -20.78
CA ALA A 368 23.04 -11.09 -21.63
C ALA A 368 22.91 -11.70 -23.03
N PRO A 369 23.98 -12.12 -23.75
CA PRO A 369 23.87 -12.79 -25.03
C PRO A 369 23.59 -14.30 -24.94
N ALA A 370 23.65 -14.92 -23.74
CA ALA A 370 23.54 -16.36 -23.58
C ALA A 370 22.15 -16.89 -23.99
N GLY A 371 22.11 -18.13 -24.48
CA GLY A 371 20.86 -18.77 -24.90
C GLY A 371 20.28 -18.19 -26.19
N PHE A 372 21.12 -17.67 -27.06
CA PHE A 372 20.70 -17.11 -28.36
C PHE A 372 19.71 -15.94 -28.26
N THR A 373 19.81 -15.11 -27.24
CA THR A 373 18.90 -13.96 -26.99
C THR A 373 18.85 -12.97 -28.14
N LEU A 374 19.84 -12.98 -29.04
CA LEU A 374 19.93 -12.14 -30.23
C LEU A 374 19.23 -12.74 -31.47
N ALA A 375 18.61 -13.93 -31.37
CA ALA A 375 17.97 -14.57 -32.53
C ALA A 375 16.79 -13.73 -33.09
N THR A 376 16.03 -13.08 -32.23
CA THR A 376 14.95 -12.19 -32.64
C THR A 376 15.48 -11.01 -33.47
N ASP A 377 16.67 -10.52 -33.17
CA ASP A 377 17.29 -9.40 -33.87
C ASP A 377 17.61 -9.76 -35.33
N ILE A 378 17.99 -11.02 -35.61
CA ILE A 378 18.14 -11.54 -36.99
C ILE A 378 16.81 -11.44 -37.73
N ALA A 379 15.73 -11.97 -37.16
CA ALA A 379 14.41 -11.96 -37.79
C ALA A 379 13.92 -10.53 -38.06
N GLU A 380 14.04 -9.64 -37.07
CA GLU A 380 13.61 -8.24 -37.19
C GLU A 380 14.50 -7.48 -38.20
N TRP A 381 15.80 -7.78 -38.28
CA TRP A 381 16.69 -7.21 -39.28
C TRP A 381 16.24 -7.62 -40.71
N MET A 382 15.96 -8.90 -40.94
CA MET A 382 15.44 -9.40 -42.23
C MET A 382 14.12 -8.72 -42.60
N VAL A 383 13.21 -8.55 -41.66
CA VAL A 383 11.94 -7.84 -41.88
C VAL A 383 12.17 -6.40 -42.32
N ARG A 384 13.15 -5.69 -41.75
CA ARG A 384 13.55 -4.35 -42.20
C ARG A 384 14.11 -4.35 -43.63
N GLN A 385 14.64 -5.47 -44.10
CA GLN A 385 15.05 -5.66 -45.49
C GLN A 385 13.89 -6.08 -46.44
N GLY A 386 12.65 -6.14 -45.93
CA GLY A 386 11.45 -6.48 -46.72
C GLY A 386 11.12 -7.98 -46.74
N VAL A 387 11.81 -8.81 -46.00
CA VAL A 387 11.51 -10.25 -45.91
C VAL A 387 10.27 -10.47 -45.04
N PRO A 388 9.27 -11.29 -45.49
CA PRO A 388 8.12 -11.59 -44.66
C PRO A 388 8.51 -12.20 -43.33
N PHE A 389 7.86 -11.78 -42.21
CA PHE A 389 8.23 -12.19 -40.86
C PHE A 389 8.32 -13.71 -40.70
N ARG A 390 7.41 -14.49 -41.29
CA ARG A 390 7.42 -15.96 -41.18
C ARG A 390 8.71 -16.56 -41.73
N VAL A 391 9.16 -16.06 -42.88
CA VAL A 391 10.42 -16.51 -43.52
C VAL A 391 11.61 -16.05 -42.66
N ALA A 392 11.60 -14.81 -42.21
CA ALA A 392 12.63 -14.27 -41.35
C ALA A 392 12.77 -15.05 -40.01
N HIS A 393 11.66 -15.45 -39.43
CA HIS A 393 11.64 -16.25 -38.21
C HIS A 393 12.18 -17.67 -38.45
N GLU A 394 11.82 -18.32 -39.55
CA GLU A 394 12.36 -19.62 -39.91
C GLU A 394 13.86 -19.56 -40.18
N ALA A 395 14.35 -18.50 -40.83
CA ALA A 395 15.79 -18.27 -41.07
C ALA A 395 16.54 -18.02 -39.76
N ALA A 396 16.00 -17.21 -38.86
CA ALA A 396 16.59 -16.98 -37.55
C ALA A 396 16.71 -18.30 -36.74
N GLY A 397 15.67 -19.14 -36.75
CA GLY A 397 15.71 -20.46 -36.13
C GLY A 397 16.73 -21.41 -36.78
N ALA A 398 16.96 -21.33 -38.08
CA ALA A 398 17.99 -22.07 -38.78
C ALA A 398 19.41 -21.58 -38.40
N CYS A 399 19.61 -20.27 -38.19
CA CYS A 399 20.86 -19.71 -37.67
C CYS A 399 21.14 -20.23 -36.25
N VAL A 400 20.14 -20.27 -35.35
CA VAL A 400 20.28 -20.86 -34.01
C VAL A 400 20.75 -22.32 -34.11
N ARG A 401 20.10 -23.12 -34.94
CA ARG A 401 20.47 -24.52 -35.16
C ARG A 401 21.91 -24.68 -35.69
N ALA A 402 22.31 -23.82 -36.63
CA ALA A 402 23.67 -23.82 -37.15
C ALA A 402 24.72 -23.49 -36.07
N ALA A 403 24.42 -22.51 -35.22
CA ALA A 403 25.25 -22.14 -34.09
C ALA A 403 25.33 -23.25 -33.03
N GLU A 404 24.21 -23.91 -32.70
CA GLU A 404 24.15 -25.06 -31.78
C GLU A 404 25.01 -26.25 -32.27
N ILE A 405 24.88 -26.61 -33.56
CA ILE A 405 25.67 -27.71 -34.18
C ILE A 405 27.16 -27.40 -34.10
N ARG A 406 27.53 -26.14 -34.27
CA ARG A 406 28.92 -25.69 -34.25
C ARG A 406 29.44 -25.47 -32.82
N GLY A 407 28.56 -25.30 -31.82
CA GLY A 407 28.91 -25.01 -30.44
C GLY A 407 29.40 -23.57 -30.23
N VAL A 408 28.87 -22.59 -30.98
CA VAL A 408 29.27 -21.17 -30.95
C VAL A 408 28.09 -20.22 -30.75
N GLY A 409 28.36 -18.94 -30.52
CA GLY A 409 27.36 -17.86 -30.51
C GLY A 409 26.86 -17.51 -31.93
N LEU A 410 25.71 -16.81 -32.01
CA LEU A 410 25.17 -16.32 -33.30
C LEU A 410 26.14 -15.35 -33.99
N ASP A 411 26.83 -14.54 -33.23
CA ASP A 411 27.82 -13.55 -33.71
C ASP A 411 29.08 -14.21 -34.27
N GLU A 412 29.35 -15.46 -33.91
CA GLU A 412 30.51 -16.24 -34.39
C GLU A 412 30.21 -17.03 -35.69
N LEU A 413 28.95 -17.06 -36.17
CA LEU A 413 28.65 -17.61 -37.48
C LEU A 413 29.32 -16.79 -38.58
N THR A 414 29.91 -17.48 -39.58
CA THR A 414 30.53 -16.84 -40.75
C THR A 414 29.49 -16.29 -41.71
N ASP A 415 29.89 -15.33 -42.58
CA ASP A 415 29.00 -14.80 -43.61
C ASP A 415 28.53 -15.89 -44.59
N ALA A 416 29.36 -16.91 -44.86
CA ALA A 416 29.01 -18.04 -45.67
C ALA A 416 27.92 -18.91 -45.02
N GLU A 417 27.94 -19.10 -43.68
CA GLU A 417 26.91 -19.83 -42.93
C GLU A 417 25.61 -19.05 -42.88
N PHE A 418 25.65 -17.74 -42.71
CA PHE A 418 24.46 -16.90 -42.83
C PHE A 418 23.83 -16.99 -44.24
N ALA A 419 24.65 -16.82 -45.28
CA ALA A 419 24.18 -16.93 -46.67
C ALA A 419 23.67 -18.33 -47.04
N ALA A 420 24.20 -19.39 -46.44
CA ALA A 420 23.71 -20.75 -46.62
C ALA A 420 22.34 -20.98 -45.98
N VAL A 421 21.99 -20.26 -44.90
CA VAL A 421 20.65 -20.28 -44.31
C VAL A 421 19.66 -19.54 -45.18
N ASP A 422 19.95 -18.29 -45.55
CA ASP A 422 19.13 -17.46 -46.44
C ASP A 422 20.01 -16.41 -47.13
N PRO A 423 19.94 -16.27 -48.46
CA PRO A 423 20.72 -15.28 -49.22
C PRO A 423 20.48 -13.81 -48.82
N ALA A 424 19.34 -13.51 -48.18
CA ALA A 424 19.03 -12.19 -47.65
C ALA A 424 19.87 -11.85 -46.38
N LEU A 425 20.44 -12.86 -45.71
CA LEU A 425 21.33 -12.69 -44.58
C LEU A 425 22.72 -12.27 -45.01
N THR A 426 22.87 -11.00 -45.27
CA THR A 426 24.17 -10.40 -45.67
C THR A 426 25.02 -10.04 -44.44
N ALA A 427 26.28 -9.63 -44.67
CA ALA A 427 27.15 -9.19 -43.60
C ALA A 427 26.57 -8.06 -42.71
N GLY A 428 25.59 -7.30 -43.20
CA GLY A 428 24.87 -6.26 -42.45
C GLY A 428 24.11 -6.78 -41.21
N VAL A 429 23.76 -8.09 -41.15
CA VAL A 429 23.11 -8.66 -39.96
C VAL A 429 23.98 -8.56 -38.71
N ARG A 430 25.32 -8.44 -38.85
CA ARG A 430 26.24 -8.30 -37.71
C ARG A 430 26.04 -7.03 -36.91
N GLU A 431 25.46 -5.98 -37.50
CA GLU A 431 25.15 -4.73 -36.79
C GLU A 431 24.19 -4.91 -35.63
N VAL A 432 23.28 -5.89 -35.75
CA VAL A 432 22.29 -6.21 -34.71
C VAL A 432 22.68 -7.39 -33.82
N LEU A 433 23.75 -8.12 -34.15
CA LEU A 433 24.22 -9.27 -33.40
C LEU A 433 25.21 -8.88 -32.28
N THR A 434 24.93 -7.76 -31.65
CA THR A 434 25.60 -7.33 -30.42
C THR A 434 24.54 -6.97 -29.37
N VAL A 435 24.86 -7.15 -28.09
CA VAL A 435 23.96 -6.74 -27.00
C VAL A 435 23.62 -5.26 -27.10
N ALA A 436 24.61 -4.41 -27.41
CA ALA A 436 24.40 -2.97 -27.58
C ALA A 436 23.49 -2.64 -28.77
N GLY A 437 23.68 -3.30 -29.92
CA GLY A 437 22.84 -3.13 -31.10
C GLY A 437 21.40 -3.60 -30.86
N SER A 438 21.24 -4.75 -30.21
CA SER A 438 19.94 -5.29 -29.78
C SER A 438 19.18 -4.28 -28.90
N ILE A 439 19.80 -3.77 -27.83
CA ILE A 439 19.20 -2.78 -26.94
C ILE A 439 18.87 -1.48 -27.68
N ALA A 440 19.81 -0.93 -28.46
CA ALA A 440 19.62 0.33 -29.17
C ALA A 440 18.49 0.26 -30.22
N SER A 441 18.25 -0.91 -30.80
CA SER A 441 17.18 -1.12 -31.80
C SER A 441 15.77 -1.01 -31.20
N ARG A 442 15.60 -1.21 -29.90
CA ARG A 442 14.31 -1.18 -29.19
C ARG A 442 13.98 0.23 -28.72
N ASN A 443 13.91 1.15 -29.70
CA ASN A 443 13.78 2.59 -29.49
C ASN A 443 12.32 3.10 -29.59
N ALA A 444 11.33 2.24 -29.46
CA ALA A 444 9.94 2.65 -29.29
C ALA A 444 9.68 3.13 -27.85
N ARG A 445 8.65 3.95 -27.63
CA ARG A 445 8.25 4.37 -26.28
C ARG A 445 8.06 3.13 -25.38
N GLY A 446 8.63 3.17 -24.19
CA GLY A 446 8.60 2.05 -23.26
C GLY A 446 9.61 0.93 -23.56
N GLY A 447 10.43 1.07 -24.61
CA GLY A 447 11.50 0.12 -24.92
C GLY A 447 12.73 0.25 -24.03
N THR A 448 13.65 -0.69 -24.17
CA THR A 448 14.86 -0.77 -23.35
C THR A 448 16.05 0.05 -23.87
N ALA A 449 15.94 0.74 -25.04
CA ALA A 449 17.01 1.61 -25.53
C ALA A 449 17.36 2.70 -24.49
N GLY A 450 18.65 3.01 -24.33
CA GLY A 450 19.13 3.93 -23.28
C GLY A 450 18.39 5.27 -23.26
N VAL A 451 18.12 5.88 -24.43
CA VAL A 451 17.33 7.12 -24.54
C VAL A 451 15.91 6.95 -23.98
N ARG A 452 15.27 5.79 -24.20
CA ARG A 452 13.93 5.51 -23.69
C ARG A 452 13.91 5.23 -22.19
N VAL A 453 14.97 4.62 -21.68
CA VAL A 453 15.13 4.40 -20.23
C VAL A 453 15.37 5.71 -19.51
N ALA A 454 16.13 6.64 -20.09
CA ALA A 454 16.29 8.00 -19.55
C ALA A 454 14.95 8.74 -19.48
N GLU A 455 14.12 8.68 -20.53
CA GLU A 455 12.75 9.24 -20.53
C GLU A 455 11.86 8.59 -19.44
N GLN A 456 11.91 7.26 -19.29
CA GLN A 456 11.19 6.56 -18.25
C GLN A 456 11.61 6.99 -16.84
N LEU A 457 12.91 7.18 -16.63
CA LEU A 457 13.44 7.65 -15.35
C LEU A 457 12.90 9.04 -15.00
N ASP A 458 12.83 9.94 -15.96
CA ASP A 458 12.29 11.29 -15.77
C ASP A 458 10.76 11.25 -15.56
N GLU A 459 10.03 10.40 -16.28
CA GLU A 459 8.58 10.19 -16.08
C GLU A 459 8.28 9.64 -14.67
N VAL A 460 9.06 8.67 -14.18
CA VAL A 460 8.91 8.12 -12.81
C VAL A 460 9.17 9.19 -11.75
N ARG A 461 10.22 10.00 -11.91
CA ARG A 461 10.52 11.11 -11.00
C ARG A 461 9.38 12.12 -10.96
N ALA A 462 8.89 12.54 -12.12
CA ALA A 462 7.78 13.50 -12.21
C ALA A 462 6.50 12.97 -11.54
N SER A 463 6.17 11.69 -11.73
CA SER A 463 5.02 11.05 -11.09
C SER A 463 5.19 10.95 -9.58
N ALA A 464 6.39 10.64 -9.09
CA ALA A 464 6.70 10.63 -7.67
C ALA A 464 6.58 12.03 -7.04
N ASP A 465 7.01 13.09 -7.74
CA ASP A 465 6.89 14.48 -7.28
C ASP A 465 5.43 14.94 -7.22
N ASP A 466 4.58 14.54 -8.18
CA ASP A 466 3.12 14.80 -8.14
C ASP A 466 2.46 14.10 -6.95
N ALA A 467 2.85 12.86 -6.66
CA ALA A 467 2.36 12.13 -5.48
C ALA A 467 2.81 12.80 -4.17
N ARG A 468 4.04 13.32 -4.08
CA ARG A 468 4.50 14.10 -2.92
C ARG A 468 3.73 15.40 -2.74
N ALA A 469 3.32 16.05 -3.85
CA ALA A 469 2.51 17.27 -3.77
C ALA A 469 1.13 17.00 -3.15
N TRP A 470 0.53 15.82 -3.42
CA TRP A 470 -0.72 15.41 -2.77
C TRP A 470 -0.56 15.16 -1.27
N LEU A 471 0.61 14.72 -0.79
CA LEU A 471 0.85 14.43 0.63
C LEU A 471 1.08 15.69 1.48
N ARG A 472 1.37 16.84 0.88
CA ARG A 472 1.55 18.14 1.55
C ARG A 472 0.21 18.80 1.89
#